data_6822442e2b802a72bcd30b4521de2bb2
#
_entry.id   6822442e2b802a72bcd30b4521de2bb2
#
_cell.length_a   1.000
_cell.length_b   1.000
_cell.length_c   1.000
_cell.angle_alpha   90.00
_cell.angle_beta   90.00
_cell.angle_gamma   90.00
#
_symmetry.space_group_name_H-M   'P 1'
#
loop_
_entity.id
_entity.type
_entity.pdbx_description
1 polymer ?
#
loop_
_entity_poly.entity_id
_entity_poly.type
_entity_poly.pdbx_seq_one_letter_code
_entity_poly.pdbx_strand_id
1 'polypeptide(L)'
;MKKQTLILALLLCVGSVSAFAQGTHRETSVDGLKGAVRQVNSMMYTAIVENDAMRRGTPLEHLETVYNSKGQRRSMSYLSTEEEVVFRTRYKHDAFGVTTLEQVVDNNEEVIGRTYYIYNDQFVLTESYVEDAERQVENRIRYKYDGSGRLIQRSYNDALGQVYRREMYRYNGDGTILSNTIYNRQDQKVMEIRYEYDRQRQPITKTVFDYSDVEPEVFVTLYRYQYDEQGNWIQRTEYSVEGSNRIPEYITERSIQYYE
;
A
#
# COMPACT_ATOMS: atom_id res chain seq x y z
N MET A 1 19.93 -0.98 16.30
CA MET A 1 19.98 -0.83 14.83
C MET A 1 18.93 -1.66 14.07
N LYS A 2 18.53 -2.87 14.47
CA LYS A 2 17.54 -3.69 13.73
C LYS A 2 16.07 -3.19 13.84
N LYS A 3 15.67 -2.50 14.90
CA LYS A 3 14.27 -1.99 15.08
C LYS A 3 13.94 -0.80 14.18
N GLN A 4 14.90 0.12 13.95
CA GLN A 4 14.68 1.32 13.10
C GLN A 4 14.52 0.98 11.61
N THR A 5 15.23 -0.03 11.11
CA THR A 5 15.12 -0.47 9.71
C THR A 5 13.76 -1.12 9.42
N LEU A 6 13.15 -1.77 10.43
CA LEU A 6 11.83 -2.42 10.28
C LEU A 6 10.70 -1.38 10.17
N ILE A 7 10.75 -0.29 10.94
CA ILE A 7 9.75 0.79 10.92
C ILE A 7 9.78 1.52 9.57
N LEU A 8 10.95 1.73 9.00
CA LEU A 8 11.09 2.36 7.68
C LEU A 8 10.55 1.49 6.54
N ALA A 9 10.73 0.16 6.63
CA ALA A 9 10.15 -0.80 5.67
C ALA A 9 8.62 -0.86 5.76
N LEU A 10 8.04 -0.69 6.96
CA LEU A 10 6.60 -0.67 7.18
C LEU A 10 5.91 0.56 6.57
N LEU A 11 6.55 1.73 6.65
CA LEU A 11 6.07 2.96 6.01
C LEU A 11 6.09 2.87 4.48
N LEU A 12 6.92 1.99 3.91
CA LEU A 12 7.00 1.73 2.47
C LEU A 12 5.96 0.70 1.98
N CYS A 13 5.51 -0.24 2.82
CA CYS A 13 4.50 -1.25 2.47
C CYS A 13 3.05 -0.71 2.49
N VAL A 14 2.75 0.41 3.15
CA VAL A 14 1.43 1.08 3.11
C VAL A 14 1.22 1.86 1.80
N GLY A 15 2.09 1.66 0.82
CA GLY A 15 2.02 2.25 -0.51
C GLY A 15 1.02 1.64 -1.49
N SER A 16 -0.10 1.06 -1.05
CA SER A 16 -1.25 0.98 -1.95
C SER A 16 -1.70 2.42 -2.20
N VAL A 17 -1.39 2.94 -3.37
CA VAL A 17 -1.85 4.24 -3.85
C VAL A 17 -3.35 4.13 -4.04
N SER A 18 -4.05 4.16 -2.93
CA SER A 18 -5.47 4.39 -2.93
C SER A 18 -5.63 5.85 -3.31
N ALA A 19 -6.18 6.11 -4.49
CA ALA A 19 -6.57 7.45 -4.88
C ALA A 19 -7.56 7.94 -3.80
N PHE A 20 -7.10 8.84 -2.93
CA PHE A 20 -7.99 9.57 -2.03
C PHE A 20 -8.87 10.47 -2.90
N ALA A 21 -9.94 9.91 -3.44
CA ALA A 21 -10.98 10.70 -4.08
C ALA A 21 -11.77 11.40 -2.98
N GLN A 22 -12.18 12.64 -3.26
CA GLN A 22 -13.04 13.43 -2.40
C GLN A 22 -14.27 12.64 -1.93
N GLY A 23 -14.57 12.75 -0.66
CA GLY A 23 -15.83 12.29 -0.08
C GLY A 23 -15.68 11.09 0.83
N THR A 24 -16.70 10.85 1.62
CA THR A 24 -16.88 9.77 2.62
C THR A 24 -16.77 8.38 1.99
N HIS A 25 -15.58 8.02 1.51
CA HIS A 25 -15.34 6.69 0.96
C HIS A 25 -15.14 5.70 2.08
N ARG A 26 -15.87 4.59 2.01
CA ARG A 26 -15.56 3.42 2.82
C ARG A 26 -14.13 2.99 2.50
N GLU A 27 -13.29 2.75 3.49
CA GLU A 27 -11.91 2.33 3.29
C GLU A 27 -11.81 0.99 2.55
N THR A 28 -12.83 0.12 2.64
CA THR A 28 -12.93 -1.08 1.82
C THR A 28 -12.95 -0.76 0.32
N SER A 29 -13.54 0.37 -0.10
CA SER A 29 -13.49 0.81 -1.51
C SER A 29 -12.13 1.36 -1.89
N VAL A 30 -11.41 1.94 -0.96
CA VAL A 30 -10.02 2.39 -1.12
C VAL A 30 -9.10 1.19 -1.31
N ASP A 31 -9.35 0.08 -0.60
CA ASP A 31 -8.63 -1.19 -0.77
C ASP A 31 -9.09 -1.98 -2.01
N GLY A 32 -10.05 -1.44 -2.78
CA GLY A 32 -10.64 -2.09 -3.95
C GLY A 32 -11.56 -3.27 -3.59
N LEU A 33 -11.95 -3.39 -2.31
CA LEU A 33 -12.83 -4.45 -1.82
C LEU A 33 -14.30 -4.14 -2.09
N LYS A 34 -15.08 -5.18 -2.40
CA LYS A 34 -16.51 -5.13 -2.67
C LYS A 34 -17.29 -5.83 -1.55
N GLY A 35 -18.51 -5.36 -1.30
CA GLY A 35 -19.36 -5.90 -0.25
C GLY A 35 -19.06 -5.33 1.14
N ALA A 36 -19.73 -5.87 2.14
CA ALA A 36 -19.58 -5.46 3.54
C ALA A 36 -18.48 -6.30 4.20
N VAL A 37 -17.22 -6.02 3.84
CA VAL A 37 -16.07 -6.78 4.34
C VAL A 37 -15.85 -6.49 5.83
N ARG A 38 -15.70 -7.56 6.62
CA ARG A 38 -15.38 -7.53 8.04
C ARG A 38 -13.88 -7.73 8.30
N GLN A 39 -13.27 -8.68 7.59
CA GLN A 39 -11.88 -9.05 7.79
C GLN A 39 -11.26 -9.59 6.51
N VAL A 40 -10.00 -9.27 6.29
CA VAL A 40 -9.16 -9.86 5.23
C VAL A 40 -7.91 -10.42 5.90
N ASN A 41 -7.69 -11.74 5.76
CA ASN A 41 -6.42 -12.39 6.02
C ASN A 41 -5.68 -12.57 4.70
N SER A 42 -4.44 -12.11 4.63
CA SER A 42 -3.60 -12.16 3.43
C SER A 42 -2.27 -12.85 3.76
N MET A 43 -1.97 -13.94 3.07
CA MET A 43 -0.72 -14.69 3.17
C MET A 43 0.05 -14.62 1.86
N MET A 44 1.30 -14.19 1.91
CA MET A 44 2.20 -14.21 0.75
C MET A 44 3.24 -15.31 0.91
N TYR A 45 3.46 -16.06 -0.17
CA TYR A 45 4.41 -17.16 -0.27
C TYR A 45 5.34 -16.95 -1.45
N THR A 46 6.55 -17.51 -1.38
CA THR A 46 7.32 -17.75 -2.60
C THR A 46 6.58 -18.73 -3.49
N ALA A 47 6.70 -18.59 -4.80
CA ALA A 47 6.18 -19.57 -5.76
C ALA A 47 7.26 -20.62 -6.06
N ILE A 48 6.87 -21.89 -6.09
CA ILE A 48 7.74 -23.03 -6.47
C ILE A 48 7.11 -23.73 -7.67
N VAL A 49 7.91 -24.03 -8.69
CA VAL A 49 7.48 -24.83 -9.85
C VAL A 49 8.13 -26.20 -9.76
N GLU A 50 7.30 -27.24 -9.63
CA GLU A 50 7.72 -28.64 -9.62
C GLU A 50 6.85 -29.43 -10.58
N ASN A 51 7.46 -30.19 -11.52
CA ASN A 51 6.75 -31.01 -12.50
C ASN A 51 5.65 -30.21 -13.25
N ASP A 52 5.98 -29.01 -13.71
CA ASP A 52 5.06 -28.05 -14.38
C ASP A 52 3.86 -27.59 -13.54
N ALA A 53 3.81 -27.95 -12.25
CA ALA A 53 2.80 -27.48 -11.32
C ALA A 53 3.37 -26.39 -10.39
N MET A 54 2.62 -25.29 -10.27
CA MET A 54 2.96 -24.22 -9.34
C MET A 54 2.39 -24.52 -7.95
N ARG A 55 3.22 -24.34 -6.93
CA ARG A 55 2.89 -24.57 -5.52
C ARG A 55 3.34 -23.39 -4.67
N ARG A 56 2.74 -23.26 -3.48
CA ARG A 56 3.21 -22.38 -2.41
C ARG A 56 4.53 -22.91 -1.85
N GLY A 57 5.50 -22.01 -1.72
CA GLY A 57 6.77 -22.27 -1.04
C GLY A 57 6.79 -21.69 0.37
N THR A 58 7.86 -20.98 0.72
CA THR A 58 8.03 -20.38 2.04
C THR A 58 7.06 -19.23 2.27
N PRO A 59 6.35 -19.17 3.41
CA PRO A 59 5.56 -18.00 3.79
C PRO A 59 6.49 -16.80 4.06
N LEU A 60 6.13 -15.64 3.54
CA LEU A 60 6.91 -14.42 3.62
C LEU A 60 6.23 -13.33 4.44
N GLU A 61 4.91 -13.19 4.28
CA GLU A 61 4.13 -12.13 4.90
C GLU A 61 2.75 -12.66 5.29
N HIS A 62 2.31 -12.30 6.50
CA HIS A 62 0.96 -12.55 6.96
C HIS A 62 0.34 -11.26 7.49
N LEU A 63 -0.69 -10.76 6.82
CA LEU A 63 -1.42 -9.56 7.18
C LEU A 63 -2.87 -9.87 7.50
N GLU A 64 -3.36 -9.36 8.62
CA GLU A 64 -4.77 -9.35 8.97
C GLU A 64 -5.27 -7.91 8.99
N THR A 65 -6.32 -7.60 8.22
CA THR A 65 -6.99 -6.30 8.25
C THR A 65 -8.43 -6.46 8.71
N VAL A 66 -8.83 -5.71 9.72
CA VAL A 66 -10.18 -5.71 10.28
C VAL A 66 -10.86 -4.39 9.98
N TYR A 67 -12.10 -4.46 9.51
CA TYR A 67 -12.97 -3.32 9.21
C TYR A 67 -14.16 -3.26 10.17
N ASN A 68 -14.73 -2.08 10.37
CA ASN A 68 -16.01 -1.94 11.03
C ASN A 68 -17.17 -2.06 10.01
N SER A 69 -18.41 -2.09 10.49
CA SER A 69 -19.60 -2.21 9.64
C SER A 69 -19.82 -1.03 8.67
N LYS A 70 -19.10 0.09 8.87
CA LYS A 70 -19.08 1.23 7.94
C LYS A 70 -18.03 1.07 6.84
N GLY A 71 -17.22 -0.01 6.87
CA GLY A 71 -16.14 -0.28 5.93
C GLY A 71 -14.83 0.48 6.24
N GLN A 72 -14.67 1.00 7.45
CA GLN A 72 -13.45 1.70 7.87
C GLN A 72 -12.49 0.70 8.54
N ARG A 73 -11.20 0.80 8.29
CA ARG A 73 -10.17 0.00 8.95
C ARG A 73 -10.19 0.26 10.45
N ARG A 74 -10.26 -0.80 11.25
CA ARG A 74 -10.06 -0.74 12.70
C ARG A 74 -8.62 -1.04 13.08
N SER A 75 -8.07 -2.07 12.46
CA SER A 75 -6.69 -2.49 12.68
C SER A 75 -6.14 -3.23 11.49
N MET A 76 -4.82 -3.21 11.37
CA MET A 76 -4.03 -4.07 10.50
C MET A 76 -2.92 -4.69 11.35
N SER A 77 -2.84 -6.02 11.38
CA SER A 77 -1.82 -6.75 12.12
C SER A 77 -0.87 -7.43 11.15
N TYR A 78 0.42 -7.31 11.41
CA TYR A 78 1.44 -8.16 10.83
C TYR A 78 1.69 -9.32 11.78
N LEU A 79 1.57 -10.54 11.27
CA LEU A 79 1.71 -11.75 12.07
C LEU A 79 2.99 -12.49 11.68
N SER A 80 3.56 -13.23 12.63
CA SER A 80 4.64 -14.17 12.38
C SER A 80 4.12 -15.41 11.65
N THR A 81 5.02 -16.32 11.29
CA THR A 81 4.67 -17.64 10.73
C THR A 81 3.92 -18.53 11.73
N GLU A 82 3.98 -18.23 13.02
CA GLU A 82 3.28 -18.89 14.11
C GLU A 82 1.96 -18.19 14.49
N GLU A 83 1.50 -17.25 13.62
CA GLU A 83 0.29 -16.45 13.79
C GLU A 83 0.30 -15.49 14.99
N GLU A 84 1.47 -15.23 15.57
CA GLU A 84 1.63 -14.24 16.64
C GLU A 84 1.73 -12.83 16.07
N VAL A 85 1.09 -11.86 16.73
CA VAL A 85 1.16 -10.46 16.33
C VAL A 85 2.57 -9.93 16.59
N VAL A 86 3.26 -9.53 15.53
CA VAL A 86 4.57 -8.87 15.60
C VAL A 86 4.39 -7.38 15.86
N PHE A 87 3.46 -6.75 15.15
CA PHE A 87 2.98 -5.38 15.38
C PHE A 87 1.57 -5.21 14.84
N ARG A 88 0.89 -4.19 15.35
CA ARG A 88 -0.47 -3.84 14.93
C ARG A 88 -0.60 -2.34 14.72
N THR A 89 -1.19 -1.94 13.60
CA THR A 89 -1.66 -0.59 13.35
C THR A 89 -3.11 -0.47 13.77
N ARG A 90 -3.44 0.51 14.58
CA ARG A 90 -4.80 0.89 14.97
C ARG A 90 -5.18 2.20 14.32
N TYR A 91 -6.40 2.27 13.80
CA TYR A 91 -6.92 3.43 13.09
C TYR A 91 -7.94 4.16 13.94
N LYS A 92 -7.82 5.49 14.02
CA LYS A 92 -8.84 6.36 14.62
C LYS A 92 -9.48 7.22 13.54
N HIS A 93 -10.79 7.31 13.61
CA HIS A 93 -11.61 8.09 12.70
C HIS A 93 -12.33 9.19 13.45
N ASP A 94 -12.60 10.31 12.79
CA ASP A 94 -13.46 11.36 13.29
C ASP A 94 -14.95 10.99 13.15
N ALA A 95 -15.84 11.93 13.52
CA ALA A 95 -17.28 11.74 13.41
C ALA A 95 -17.78 11.57 11.97
N PHE A 96 -17.02 12.06 10.99
CA PHE A 96 -17.34 11.96 9.56
C PHE A 96 -16.76 10.68 8.92
N GLY A 97 -15.97 9.93 9.67
CA GLY A 97 -15.38 8.67 9.24
C GLY A 97 -14.04 8.79 8.53
N VAL A 98 -13.40 9.94 8.66
CA VAL A 98 -12.08 10.20 8.07
C VAL A 98 -10.99 9.74 9.05
N THR A 99 -10.00 8.99 8.57
CA THR A 99 -8.86 8.56 9.40
C THR A 99 -8.04 9.76 9.83
N THR A 100 -7.90 9.97 11.14
CA THR A 100 -7.15 11.09 11.72
C THR A 100 -5.82 10.65 12.35
N LEU A 101 -5.72 9.37 12.73
CA LEU A 101 -4.54 8.81 13.38
C LEU A 101 -4.39 7.33 13.04
N GLU A 102 -3.17 6.94 12.71
CA GLU A 102 -2.69 5.57 12.77
C GLU A 102 -1.71 5.43 13.93
N GLN A 103 -1.87 4.42 14.74
CA GLN A 103 -1.02 4.12 15.87
C GLN A 103 -0.45 2.72 15.72
N VAL A 104 0.86 2.61 15.60
CA VAL A 104 1.56 1.32 15.54
C VAL A 104 1.95 0.91 16.95
N VAL A 105 1.58 -0.31 17.31
CA VAL A 105 1.98 -0.95 18.59
C VAL A 105 2.74 -2.24 18.30
N ASP A 106 3.67 -2.57 19.17
CA ASP A 106 4.39 -3.85 19.12
C ASP A 106 3.55 -5.00 19.76
N ASN A 107 4.15 -6.16 19.87
CA ASN A 107 3.54 -7.34 20.50
C ASN A 107 3.25 -7.19 22.02
N ASN A 108 3.86 -6.21 22.68
CA ASN A 108 3.59 -5.87 24.09
C ASN A 108 2.55 -4.75 24.24
N GLU A 109 1.88 -4.36 23.14
CA GLU A 109 0.94 -3.23 23.08
C GLU A 109 1.61 -1.85 23.32
N GLU A 110 2.96 -1.78 23.30
CA GLU A 110 3.69 -0.52 23.42
C GLU A 110 3.65 0.24 22.10
N VAL A 111 3.43 1.54 22.17
CA VAL A 111 3.35 2.40 20.99
C VAL A 111 4.76 2.65 20.46
N ILE A 112 5.00 2.25 19.21
CA ILE A 112 6.28 2.41 18.52
C ILE A 112 6.25 3.49 17.42
N GLY A 113 5.08 4.00 17.07
CA GLY A 113 4.95 5.08 16.09
C GLY A 113 3.51 5.57 15.93
N ARG A 114 3.36 6.79 15.40
CA ARG A 114 2.05 7.40 15.12
C ARG A 114 2.13 8.15 13.80
N THR A 115 1.06 8.06 13.00
CA THR A 115 0.88 8.92 11.81
C THR A 115 -0.39 9.74 12.02
N TYR A 116 -0.26 11.04 11.94
CA TYR A 116 -1.37 12.00 12.01
C TYR A 116 -1.70 12.51 10.62
N TYR A 117 -3.00 12.66 10.34
CA TYR A 117 -3.55 13.13 9.08
C TYR A 117 -4.23 14.48 9.26
N ILE A 118 -3.87 15.46 8.44
CA ILE A 118 -4.37 16.83 8.50
C ILE A 118 -5.17 17.10 7.24
N TYR A 119 -6.42 17.47 7.42
CA TYR A 119 -7.38 17.79 6.36
C TYR A 119 -7.71 19.26 6.39
N ASN A 120 -8.03 19.84 5.22
CA ASN A 120 -8.60 21.18 5.13
C ASN A 120 -10.12 21.16 5.44
N ASP A 121 -10.75 22.32 5.40
CA ASP A 121 -12.19 22.51 5.68
C ASP A 121 -13.10 21.75 4.68
N GLN A 122 -12.56 21.31 3.54
CA GLN A 122 -13.27 20.50 2.53
C GLN A 122 -13.01 19.00 2.70
N PHE A 123 -12.43 18.57 3.82
CA PHE A 123 -12.02 17.17 4.11
C PHE A 123 -11.03 16.58 3.10
N VAL A 124 -10.21 17.43 2.46
CA VAL A 124 -9.12 16.98 1.60
C VAL A 124 -7.85 16.88 2.42
N LEU A 125 -7.19 15.71 2.38
CA LEU A 125 -5.92 15.47 3.06
C LEU A 125 -4.83 16.37 2.49
N THR A 126 -4.27 17.26 3.30
CA THR A 126 -3.23 18.21 2.87
C THR A 126 -1.85 17.85 3.37
N GLU A 127 -1.76 17.27 4.57
CA GLU A 127 -0.50 16.87 5.19
C GLU A 127 -0.70 15.64 6.05
N SER A 128 0.33 14.82 6.20
CA SER A 128 0.47 13.88 7.30
C SER A 128 1.88 13.99 7.89
N TYR A 129 2.05 13.59 9.15
CA TYR A 129 3.35 13.50 9.78
C TYR A 129 3.46 12.27 10.66
N VAL A 130 4.68 11.76 10.77
CA VAL A 130 5.01 10.57 11.54
C VAL A 130 5.79 10.98 12.77
N GLU A 131 5.33 10.48 13.92
CA GLU A 131 6.05 10.55 15.20
C GLU A 131 6.57 9.15 15.58
N ASP A 132 7.76 9.12 16.16
CA ASP A 132 8.31 7.93 16.82
C ASP A 132 7.63 7.64 18.18
N ALA A 133 8.17 6.67 18.93
CA ALA A 133 7.71 6.33 20.28
C ALA A 133 7.81 7.52 21.26
N GLU A 134 8.86 8.32 21.13
CA GLU A 134 9.19 9.49 21.97
C GLU A 134 8.48 10.77 21.53
N ARG A 135 7.58 10.68 20.53
CA ARG A 135 6.82 11.79 19.93
C ARG A 135 7.69 12.81 19.17
N GLN A 136 8.86 12.38 18.70
CA GLN A 136 9.65 13.21 17.80
C GLN A 136 9.14 13.07 16.38
N VAL A 137 8.95 14.19 15.69
CA VAL A 137 8.52 14.18 14.29
C VAL A 137 9.68 13.74 13.40
N GLU A 138 9.56 12.58 12.77
CA GLU A 138 10.57 12.03 11.86
C GLU A 138 10.45 12.60 10.45
N ASN A 139 9.22 12.68 9.94
CA ASN A 139 8.95 13.15 8.59
C ASN A 139 7.54 13.74 8.44
N ARG A 140 7.35 14.50 7.37
CA ARG A 140 6.08 15.07 6.96
C ARG A 140 5.84 14.79 5.48
N ILE A 141 4.59 14.48 5.11
CA ILE A 141 4.18 14.27 3.73
C ILE A 141 3.14 15.33 3.38
N ARG A 142 3.36 16.08 2.30
CA ARG A 142 2.39 17.03 1.75
C ARG A 142 1.78 16.49 0.48
N TYR A 143 0.49 16.73 0.30
CA TYR A 143 -0.31 16.21 -0.78
C TYR A 143 -0.80 17.34 -1.67
N LYS A 144 -0.77 17.12 -3.01
CA LYS A 144 -1.38 18.05 -3.99
C LYS A 144 -2.31 17.27 -4.90
N TYR A 145 -3.39 17.92 -5.28
CA TYR A 145 -4.45 17.33 -6.09
C TYR A 145 -4.70 18.16 -7.36
N ASP A 146 -5.22 17.52 -8.40
CA ASP A 146 -5.72 18.22 -9.59
C ASP A 146 -7.14 18.78 -9.36
N GLY A 147 -7.66 19.49 -10.36
CA GLY A 147 -9.01 20.08 -10.32
C GLY A 147 -10.14 19.05 -10.20
N SER A 148 -9.87 17.77 -10.44
CA SER A 148 -10.82 16.66 -10.27
C SER A 148 -10.67 15.95 -8.91
N GLY A 149 -9.81 16.45 -8.02
CA GLY A 149 -9.55 15.88 -6.70
C GLY A 149 -8.64 14.65 -6.71
N ARG A 150 -7.95 14.34 -7.81
CA ARG A 150 -7.00 13.21 -7.88
C ARG A 150 -5.63 13.65 -7.38
N LEU A 151 -5.00 12.81 -6.55
CA LEU A 151 -3.67 13.05 -6.00
C LEU A 151 -2.62 13.08 -7.12
N ILE A 152 -2.00 14.24 -7.38
CA ILE A 152 -0.96 14.40 -8.40
C ILE A 152 0.45 14.47 -7.84
N GLN A 153 0.62 14.74 -6.54
CA GLN A 153 1.95 14.83 -5.93
C GLN A 153 1.91 14.47 -4.45
N ARG A 154 2.94 13.74 -4.00
CA ARG A 154 3.39 13.64 -2.60
C ARG A 154 4.78 14.24 -2.48
N SER A 155 5.01 15.05 -1.45
CA SER A 155 6.34 15.57 -1.11
C SER A 155 6.70 15.14 0.30
N TYR A 156 7.79 14.41 0.42
CA TYR A 156 8.31 13.90 1.69
C TYR A 156 9.37 14.86 2.22
N ASN A 157 9.12 15.37 3.42
CA ASN A 157 9.97 16.35 4.08
C ASN A 157 10.60 15.70 5.32
N ASP A 158 11.90 15.97 5.54
CA ASP A 158 12.59 15.59 6.77
C ASP A 158 12.15 16.47 7.97
N ALA A 159 12.70 16.20 9.15
CA ALA A 159 12.40 16.95 10.37
C ALA A 159 12.73 18.46 10.26
N LEU A 160 13.63 18.84 9.35
CA LEU A 160 13.98 20.24 9.06
C LEU A 160 13.06 20.89 8.01
N GLY A 161 12.08 20.13 7.51
CA GLY A 161 11.13 20.59 6.49
C GLY A 161 11.69 20.59 5.06
N GLN A 162 12.89 20.02 4.84
CA GLN A 162 13.49 19.92 3.51
C GLN A 162 12.91 18.72 2.75
N VAL A 163 12.53 18.93 1.49
CA VAL A 163 12.05 17.85 0.62
C VAL A 163 13.22 16.93 0.28
N TYR A 164 13.09 15.64 0.60
CA TYR A 164 14.08 14.63 0.25
C TYR A 164 13.61 13.63 -0.80
N ARG A 165 12.26 13.55 -1.02
CA ARG A 165 11.63 12.70 -2.03
C ARG A 165 10.36 13.36 -2.52
N ARG A 166 10.06 13.23 -3.81
CA ARG A 166 8.81 13.65 -4.41
C ARG A 166 8.27 12.57 -5.32
N GLU A 167 6.97 12.31 -5.27
CA GLU A 167 6.25 11.39 -6.13
C GLU A 167 5.23 12.16 -6.96
N MET A 168 5.19 11.88 -8.26
CA MET A 168 4.25 12.50 -9.20
C MET A 168 3.39 11.41 -9.83
N TYR A 169 2.07 11.62 -9.85
CA TYR A 169 1.10 10.65 -10.35
C TYR A 169 0.45 11.15 -11.63
N ARG A 170 0.26 10.23 -12.58
CA ARG A 170 -0.54 10.42 -13.78
C ARG A 170 -1.62 9.35 -13.82
N TYR A 171 -2.74 9.68 -14.45
CA TYR A 171 -3.92 8.84 -14.48
C TYR A 171 -4.38 8.54 -15.91
N ASN A 172 -4.96 7.37 -16.10
CA ASN A 172 -5.74 7.02 -17.27
C ASN A 172 -7.08 7.79 -17.28
N GLY A 173 -7.77 7.75 -18.41
CA GLY A 173 -9.08 8.40 -18.54
C GLY A 173 -10.15 7.83 -17.60
N ASP A 174 -10.03 6.57 -17.19
CA ASP A 174 -10.91 5.90 -16.24
C ASP A 174 -10.56 6.16 -14.77
N GLY A 175 -9.48 6.94 -14.49
CA GLY A 175 -9.01 7.28 -13.15
C GLY A 175 -8.08 6.27 -12.51
N THR A 176 -7.66 5.19 -13.18
CA THR A 176 -6.58 4.33 -12.72
C THR A 176 -5.23 5.01 -12.88
N ILE A 177 -4.24 4.66 -12.05
CA ILE A 177 -2.91 5.27 -12.13
C ILE A 177 -2.18 4.75 -13.37
N LEU A 178 -1.85 5.66 -14.29
CA LEU A 178 -0.99 5.36 -15.43
C LEU A 178 0.46 5.18 -15.01
N SER A 179 0.96 6.14 -14.21
CA SER A 179 2.34 6.11 -13.74
C SER A 179 2.53 6.86 -12.41
N ASN A 180 3.55 6.42 -11.67
CA ASN A 180 4.14 7.11 -10.53
C ASN A 180 5.60 7.37 -10.83
N THR A 181 6.05 8.64 -10.80
CA THR A 181 7.45 9.03 -11.00
C THR A 181 8.03 9.55 -9.70
N ILE A 182 9.19 9.02 -9.31
CA ILE A 182 9.87 9.35 -8.05
C ILE A 182 11.11 10.17 -8.34
N TYR A 183 11.25 11.25 -7.57
CA TYR A 183 12.37 12.19 -7.62
C TYR A 183 13.11 12.19 -6.27
N ASN A 184 14.43 12.30 -6.31
CA ASN A 184 15.28 12.43 -5.12
C ASN A 184 15.34 13.89 -4.62
N ARG A 185 16.19 14.13 -3.59
CA ARG A 185 16.41 15.47 -2.99
C ARG A 185 16.90 16.51 -3.99
N GLN A 186 17.67 16.10 -5.01
CA GLN A 186 18.19 16.97 -6.08
C GLN A 186 17.22 17.17 -7.23
N ASP A 187 15.97 16.74 -7.06
CA ASP A 187 14.91 16.77 -8.08
C ASP A 187 15.25 15.96 -9.34
N GLN A 188 16.14 14.97 -9.21
CA GLN A 188 16.46 14.02 -10.27
C GLN A 188 15.46 12.87 -10.23
N LYS A 189 14.98 12.46 -11.39
CA LYS A 189 14.14 11.27 -11.55
C LYS A 189 14.98 10.03 -11.25
N VAL A 190 14.57 9.28 -10.23
CA VAL A 190 15.27 8.04 -9.82
C VAL A 190 14.46 6.79 -10.12
N MET A 191 13.13 6.91 -10.28
CA MET A 191 12.28 5.77 -10.60
C MET A 191 11.02 6.22 -11.34
N GLU A 192 10.52 5.38 -12.23
CA GLU A 192 9.18 5.51 -12.79
C GLU A 192 8.50 4.15 -12.76
N ILE A 193 7.28 4.10 -12.25
CA ILE A 193 6.46 2.89 -12.20
C ILE A 193 5.26 3.11 -13.11
N ARG A 194 5.02 2.19 -14.05
CA ARG A 194 3.86 2.21 -14.95
C ARG A 194 3.00 1.00 -14.68
N TYR A 195 1.69 1.17 -14.88
CA TYR A 195 0.71 0.12 -14.66
C TYR A 195 -0.19 -0.06 -15.87
N GLU A 196 -0.55 -1.31 -16.14
CA GLU A 196 -1.64 -1.70 -17.03
C GLU A 196 -2.69 -2.46 -16.23
N TYR A 197 -3.96 -2.33 -16.59
CA TYR A 197 -5.09 -2.84 -15.81
C TYR A 197 -6.00 -3.73 -16.65
N ASP A 198 -6.66 -4.67 -15.99
CA ASP A 198 -7.76 -5.42 -16.56
C ASP A 198 -9.09 -4.62 -16.53
N ARG A 199 -10.18 -5.27 -17.00
CA ARG A 199 -11.52 -4.67 -17.00
C ARG A 199 -12.09 -4.48 -15.59
N GLN A 200 -11.59 -5.21 -14.57
CA GLN A 200 -11.93 -5.06 -13.16
C GLN A 200 -11.10 -3.97 -12.47
N ARG A 201 -10.24 -3.28 -13.23
CA ARG A 201 -9.32 -2.24 -12.73
C ARG A 201 -8.25 -2.79 -11.77
N GLN A 202 -7.91 -4.09 -11.90
CA GLN A 202 -6.77 -4.67 -11.20
C GLN A 202 -5.53 -4.54 -12.07
N PRO A 203 -4.36 -4.15 -11.49
CA PRO A 203 -3.12 -4.05 -12.25
C PRO A 203 -2.71 -5.46 -12.75
N ILE A 204 -2.56 -5.62 -14.07
CA ILE A 204 -2.09 -6.88 -14.69
C ILE A 204 -0.60 -6.81 -15.07
N THR A 205 -0.06 -5.60 -15.22
CA THR A 205 1.35 -5.35 -15.48
C THR A 205 1.82 -4.20 -14.60
N LYS A 206 3.01 -4.35 -14.01
CA LYS A 206 3.78 -3.29 -13.36
C LYS A 206 5.16 -3.25 -14.01
N THR A 207 5.52 -2.13 -14.63
CA THR A 207 6.87 -1.89 -15.17
C THR A 207 7.56 -0.85 -14.32
N VAL A 208 8.72 -1.19 -13.76
CA VAL A 208 9.58 -0.30 -12.99
C VAL A 208 10.77 0.06 -13.84
N PHE A 209 11.01 1.34 -14.02
CA PHE A 209 12.23 1.90 -14.62
C PHE A 209 13.04 2.49 -13.47
N ASP A 210 14.18 1.88 -13.17
CA ASP A 210 15.15 2.37 -12.19
C ASP A 210 16.22 3.19 -12.90
N TYR A 211 16.38 4.44 -12.49
CA TYR A 211 17.34 5.40 -13.06
C TYR A 211 18.49 5.68 -12.07
N SER A 212 18.72 4.80 -11.11
CA SER A 212 19.79 4.96 -10.10
C SER A 212 21.17 4.86 -10.73
N ASP A 213 21.30 4.13 -11.83
CA ASP A 213 22.52 3.97 -12.61
C ASP A 213 22.49 4.77 -13.92
N VAL A 214 23.63 4.76 -14.65
CA VAL A 214 23.83 5.47 -15.93
C VAL A 214 22.85 4.98 -17.00
N GLU A 215 22.61 3.67 -17.06
CA GLU A 215 21.60 3.06 -17.91
C GLU A 215 20.42 2.58 -17.04
N PRO A 216 19.18 2.94 -17.40
CA PRO A 216 18.02 2.53 -16.61
C PRO A 216 17.83 1.01 -16.65
N GLU A 217 17.66 0.41 -15.48
CA GLU A 217 17.18 -0.96 -15.37
C GLU A 217 15.67 -1.03 -15.49
N VAL A 218 15.16 -2.07 -16.15
CA VAL A 218 13.71 -2.25 -16.35
C VAL A 218 13.28 -3.59 -15.79
N PHE A 219 12.34 -3.53 -14.84
CA PHE A 219 11.74 -4.72 -14.23
C PHE A 219 10.26 -4.78 -14.58
N VAL A 220 9.83 -5.94 -15.08
CA VAL A 220 8.42 -6.16 -15.42
C VAL A 220 7.84 -7.24 -14.52
N THR A 221 6.74 -6.91 -13.84
CA THR A 221 5.94 -7.85 -13.06
C THR A 221 4.58 -8.03 -13.72
N LEU A 222 4.19 -9.29 -13.95
CA LEU A 222 2.85 -9.63 -14.42
C LEU A 222 2.04 -10.20 -13.25
N TYR A 223 0.74 -9.88 -13.22
CA TYR A 223 -0.18 -10.35 -12.18
C TYR A 223 -1.28 -11.21 -12.80
N ARG A 224 -1.65 -12.28 -12.08
CA ARG A 224 -2.84 -13.09 -12.37
C ARG A 224 -3.69 -13.20 -11.12
N TYR A 225 -5.01 -13.13 -11.28
CA TYR A 225 -5.95 -13.10 -10.16
C TYR A 225 -6.98 -14.21 -10.27
N GLN A 226 -7.41 -14.70 -9.10
CA GLN A 226 -8.65 -15.45 -8.93
C GLN A 226 -9.54 -14.65 -7.99
N TYR A 227 -10.87 -14.76 -8.18
CA TYR A 227 -11.86 -13.93 -7.50
C TYR A 227 -12.88 -14.78 -6.77
N ASP A 228 -13.46 -14.23 -5.68
CA ASP A 228 -14.64 -14.77 -5.03
C ASP A 228 -15.93 -14.35 -5.78
N GLU A 229 -17.09 -14.78 -5.25
CA GLU A 229 -18.40 -14.49 -5.84
C GLU A 229 -18.77 -12.99 -5.78
N GLN A 230 -18.20 -12.23 -4.85
CA GLN A 230 -18.35 -10.77 -4.73
C GLN A 230 -17.45 -10.01 -5.70
N GLY A 231 -16.51 -10.70 -6.36
CA GLY A 231 -15.54 -10.15 -7.27
C GLY A 231 -14.36 -9.48 -6.55
N ASN A 232 -14.05 -9.89 -5.33
CA ASN A 232 -12.79 -9.60 -4.66
C ASN A 232 -11.76 -10.65 -5.04
N TRP A 233 -10.52 -10.24 -5.32
CA TRP A 233 -9.50 -11.22 -5.59
C TRP A 233 -9.11 -11.97 -4.30
N ILE A 234 -9.04 -13.29 -4.41
CA ILE A 234 -8.68 -14.20 -3.32
C ILE A 234 -7.32 -14.87 -3.53
N GLN A 235 -6.81 -14.86 -4.75
CA GLN A 235 -5.44 -15.28 -5.04
C GLN A 235 -4.84 -14.34 -6.08
N ARG A 236 -3.58 -13.96 -5.87
CA ARG A 236 -2.76 -13.23 -6.84
C ARG A 236 -1.44 -13.96 -7.02
N THR A 237 -1.08 -14.25 -8.26
CA THR A 237 0.24 -14.74 -8.62
C THR A 237 1.03 -13.66 -9.32
N GLU A 238 2.26 -13.45 -8.90
CA GLU A 238 3.21 -12.48 -9.44
C GLU A 238 4.29 -13.21 -10.21
N TYR A 239 4.57 -12.73 -11.41
CA TYR A 239 5.62 -13.28 -12.28
C TYR A 239 6.62 -12.19 -12.62
N SER A 240 7.91 -12.46 -12.48
CA SER A 240 8.96 -11.66 -13.15
C SER A 240 9.05 -12.05 -14.63
N VAL A 241 9.54 -11.11 -15.45
CA VAL A 241 9.74 -11.32 -16.89
C VAL A 241 11.22 -11.22 -17.21
N GLU A 242 11.81 -12.31 -17.66
CA GLU A 242 13.20 -12.37 -18.11
C GLU A 242 13.24 -12.80 -19.59
N GLY A 243 13.43 -11.83 -20.48
CA GLY A 243 13.33 -12.07 -21.93
C GLY A 243 11.92 -12.51 -22.32
N SER A 244 11.77 -13.74 -22.81
CA SER A 244 10.47 -14.35 -23.14
C SER A 244 9.86 -15.16 -21.97
N ASN A 245 10.62 -15.38 -20.90
CA ASN A 245 10.22 -16.24 -19.80
C ASN A 245 9.39 -15.48 -18.77
N ARG A 246 8.40 -16.15 -18.20
CA ARG A 246 7.60 -15.68 -17.06
C ARG A 246 7.89 -16.60 -15.89
N ILE A 247 8.58 -16.07 -14.89
CA ILE A 247 9.02 -16.82 -13.72
C ILE A 247 8.09 -16.47 -12.57
N PRO A 248 7.32 -17.44 -12.02
CA PRO A 248 6.48 -17.16 -10.87
C PRO A 248 7.36 -16.90 -9.64
N GLU A 249 7.12 -15.76 -9.00
CA GLU A 249 7.89 -15.30 -7.84
C GLU A 249 7.11 -15.46 -6.54
N TYR A 250 5.84 -14.98 -6.55
CA TYR A 250 5.03 -14.93 -5.35
C TYR A 250 3.59 -15.37 -5.61
N ILE A 251 3.01 -15.97 -4.58
CA ILE A 251 1.58 -16.27 -4.51
C ILE A 251 1.05 -15.59 -3.25
N THR A 252 0.07 -14.69 -3.42
CA THR A 252 -0.66 -14.09 -2.30
C THR A 252 -2.07 -14.67 -2.28
N GLU A 253 -2.49 -15.20 -1.14
CA GLU A 253 -3.85 -15.71 -0.93
C GLU A 253 -4.57 -14.85 0.10
N ARG A 254 -5.88 -14.67 -0.10
CA ARG A 254 -6.76 -13.93 0.82
C ARG A 254 -7.94 -14.79 1.25
N SER A 255 -8.21 -14.78 2.54
CA SER A 255 -9.48 -15.21 3.12
C SER A 255 -10.27 -13.95 3.53
N ILE A 256 -11.47 -13.79 2.99
CA ILE A 256 -12.30 -12.60 3.19
C ILE A 256 -13.56 -13.01 3.96
N GLN A 257 -13.80 -12.34 5.07
CA GLN A 257 -15.03 -12.50 5.86
C GLN A 257 -15.89 -11.26 5.67
N TYR A 258 -17.20 -11.48 5.55
CA TYR A 258 -18.20 -10.44 5.34
C TYR A 258 -19.07 -10.29 6.60
N TYR A 259 -19.64 -9.11 6.77
CA TYR A 259 -20.75 -8.89 7.69
C TYR A 259 -22.00 -9.53 7.10
N GLU A 260 -22.84 -10.08 7.98
CA GLU A 260 -24.19 -10.57 7.64
C GLU A 260 -25.13 -9.42 7.29
#